data_08b253c2daefe02e3a9f379f8a7448cd
#
_entry.id   08b253c2daefe02e3a9f379f8a7448cd
#
_cell.length_a   1.000
_cell.length_b   1.000
_cell.length_c   1.000
_cell.angle_alpha   90.00
_cell.angle_beta   90.00
_cell.angle_gamma   90.00
#
_symmetry.space_group_name_H-M   'P 1'
#
loop_
_entity.id
_entity.type
_entity.pdbx_description
1 polymer ?
#
loop_
_entity_poly.entity_id
_entity_poly.type
_entity_poly.pdbx_seq_one_letter_code
_entity_poly.pdbx_strand_id
1 'polypeptide(L)'
;MRRLREGLAPADRQERSRRIAERLWSLEAFWRARRVLFYAAGGGEVETLPLLERWIEEGRKVILPRVEGEAMILAEVDGLKDLAPGYRGLLEPRSDRGQGVPWEAVEVALVPGLAFDLGGNRLGRGGGHYDRTLACIGPKALKIGLAFDFQVVDQLPVEARDVPVDCVVTESRMIEAGRGREAPPQDS
;
A
#
# COMPACT_ATOMS: atom_id res chain seq x y z
N MET A 1 12.17 4.51 -12.83
CA MET A 1 11.57 3.72 -11.73
C MET A 1 10.88 2.44 -12.22
N ARG A 2 9.87 2.51 -13.12
CA ARG A 2 9.15 1.32 -13.61
C ARG A 2 10.08 0.24 -14.19
N ARG A 3 11.01 0.59 -15.08
CA ARG A 3 11.98 -0.35 -15.67
C ARG A 3 12.89 -1.02 -14.63
N LEU A 4 13.31 -0.27 -13.61
CA LEU A 4 14.15 -0.83 -12.52
C LEU A 4 13.38 -1.89 -11.73
N ARG A 5 12.12 -1.61 -11.43
CA ARG A 5 11.24 -2.51 -10.69
C ARG A 5 10.92 -3.79 -11.48
N GLU A 6 10.57 -3.64 -12.77
CA GLU A 6 10.29 -4.77 -13.67
C GLU A 6 11.55 -5.60 -13.99
N GLY A 7 12.74 -4.99 -13.86
CA GLY A 7 14.04 -5.65 -14.07
C GLY A 7 14.58 -6.42 -12.87
N LEU A 8 13.92 -6.35 -11.68
CA LEU A 8 14.32 -7.16 -10.55
C LEU A 8 14.12 -8.65 -10.84
N ALA A 9 15.15 -9.45 -10.57
CA ALA A 9 15.01 -10.90 -10.62
C ALA A 9 13.91 -11.36 -9.64
N PRO A 10 13.11 -12.38 -10.00
CA PRO A 10 12.02 -12.86 -9.14
C PRO A 10 12.48 -13.20 -7.71
N ALA A 11 13.63 -13.86 -7.56
CA ALA A 11 14.19 -14.21 -6.25
C ALA A 11 14.56 -12.97 -5.42
N ASP A 12 15.15 -11.94 -6.04
CA ASP A 12 15.51 -10.70 -5.34
C ASP A 12 14.25 -9.93 -4.92
N ARG A 13 13.23 -9.91 -5.78
CA ARG A 13 11.94 -9.28 -5.46
C ARG A 13 11.28 -9.98 -4.27
N GLN A 14 11.25 -11.31 -4.28
CA GLN A 14 10.68 -12.10 -3.20
C GLN A 14 11.41 -11.85 -1.87
N GLU A 15 12.76 -11.91 -1.87
CA GLU A 15 13.55 -11.68 -0.66
C GLU A 15 13.37 -10.26 -0.11
N ARG A 16 13.38 -9.24 -0.97
CA ARG A 16 13.12 -7.85 -0.55
C ARG A 16 11.71 -7.69 0.01
N SER A 17 10.71 -8.28 -0.65
CA SER A 17 9.32 -8.25 -0.18
C SER A 17 9.16 -8.94 1.18
N ARG A 18 9.86 -10.06 1.41
CA ARG A 18 9.90 -10.75 2.69
C ARG A 18 10.44 -9.83 3.81
N ARG A 19 11.55 -9.14 3.57
CA ARG A 19 12.13 -8.18 4.54
C ARG A 19 11.18 -7.02 4.83
N ILE A 20 10.47 -6.52 3.81
CA ILE A 20 9.45 -5.49 3.99
C ILE A 20 8.33 -6.01 4.89
N ALA A 21 7.84 -7.25 4.63
CA ALA A 21 6.80 -7.87 5.45
C ALA A 21 7.25 -8.05 6.91
N GLU A 22 8.49 -8.50 7.17
CA GLU A 22 9.03 -8.64 8.52
C GLU A 22 9.08 -7.29 9.25
N ARG A 23 9.48 -6.23 8.54
CA ARG A 23 9.51 -4.88 9.09
C ARG A 23 8.12 -4.34 9.40
N LEU A 24 7.12 -4.65 8.56
CA LEU A 24 5.73 -4.34 8.85
C LEU A 24 5.25 -5.05 10.12
N TRP A 25 5.60 -6.33 10.31
CA TRP A 25 5.23 -7.08 11.52
C TRP A 25 5.85 -6.51 12.79
N SER A 26 6.95 -5.76 12.72
CA SER A 26 7.53 -5.07 13.86
C SER A 26 6.80 -3.76 14.24
N LEU A 27 5.89 -3.27 13.37
CA LEU A 27 5.11 -2.07 13.64
C LEU A 27 3.90 -2.39 14.49
N GLU A 28 3.86 -1.87 15.70
CA GLU A 28 2.75 -2.08 16.64
C GLU A 28 1.40 -1.68 16.04
N ALA A 29 1.34 -0.54 15.36
CA ALA A 29 0.14 -0.05 14.70
C ALA A 29 -0.37 -1.01 13.62
N PHE A 30 0.53 -1.70 12.90
CA PHE A 30 0.17 -2.68 11.90
C PHE A 30 -0.38 -3.96 12.54
N TRP A 31 0.36 -4.60 13.42
CA TRP A 31 -0.08 -5.89 13.96
C TRP A 31 -1.25 -5.79 14.95
N ARG A 32 -1.55 -4.61 15.53
CA ARG A 32 -2.75 -4.35 16.34
C ARG A 32 -3.99 -4.05 15.53
N ALA A 33 -3.84 -3.65 14.27
CA ALA A 33 -4.97 -3.34 13.40
C ALA A 33 -5.86 -4.57 13.21
N ARG A 34 -7.16 -4.35 13.17
CA ARG A 34 -8.16 -5.40 12.89
C ARG A 34 -8.53 -5.44 11.43
N ARG A 35 -8.48 -4.29 10.76
CA ARG A 35 -8.89 -4.10 9.36
C ARG A 35 -7.78 -3.42 8.57
N VAL A 36 -7.07 -4.21 7.80
CA VAL A 36 -5.98 -3.74 6.94
C VAL A 36 -6.41 -3.83 5.49
N LEU A 37 -6.31 -2.71 4.79
CA LEU A 37 -6.47 -2.65 3.34
C LEU A 37 -5.15 -3.07 2.70
N PHE A 38 -5.18 -4.19 2.00
CA PHE A 38 -4.09 -4.69 1.17
C PHE A 38 -4.27 -4.28 -0.30
N TYR A 39 -3.28 -4.52 -1.10
CA TYR A 39 -3.37 -4.53 -2.55
C TYR A 39 -2.84 -5.86 -3.10
N ALA A 40 -3.37 -6.30 -4.22
CA ALA A 40 -2.79 -7.41 -4.97
C ALA A 40 -1.65 -6.87 -5.84
N ALA A 41 -0.45 -7.34 -5.59
CA ALA A 41 0.75 -6.85 -6.27
C ALA A 41 0.75 -7.22 -7.76
N GLY A 42 1.15 -6.27 -8.59
CA GLY A 42 1.31 -6.46 -10.02
C GLY A 42 2.44 -5.62 -10.62
N GLY A 43 2.99 -6.03 -11.76
CA GLY A 43 4.01 -5.25 -12.48
C GLY A 43 5.27 -5.00 -11.66
N GLY A 44 5.74 -5.99 -10.91
CA GLY A 44 6.98 -5.93 -10.11
C GLY A 44 6.83 -5.12 -8.81
N GLU A 45 5.63 -4.92 -8.28
CA GLU A 45 5.39 -4.32 -6.96
C GLU A 45 5.91 -5.22 -5.83
N VAL A 46 6.02 -4.66 -4.62
CA VAL A 46 6.28 -5.44 -3.40
C VAL A 46 5.18 -6.48 -3.27
N GLU A 47 5.58 -7.75 -3.12
CA GLU A 47 4.67 -8.89 -3.06
C GLU A 47 3.95 -8.91 -1.72
N THR A 48 2.63 -8.77 -1.77
CA THR A 48 1.77 -8.70 -0.57
C THR A 48 1.01 -10.00 -0.30
N LEU A 49 0.94 -10.93 -1.25
CA LEU A 49 0.21 -12.18 -1.06
C LEU A 49 0.72 -13.02 0.12
N PRO A 50 2.03 -13.27 0.29
CA PRO A 50 2.51 -14.02 1.46
C PRO A 50 2.22 -13.34 2.79
N LEU A 51 2.24 -11.99 2.81
CA LEU A 51 1.87 -11.21 3.97
C LEU A 51 0.37 -11.33 4.27
N LEU A 52 -0.45 -11.30 3.24
CA LEU A 52 -1.90 -11.46 3.31
C LEU A 52 -2.28 -12.85 3.84
N GLU A 53 -1.64 -13.91 3.32
CA GLU A 53 -1.84 -15.30 3.78
C GLU A 53 -1.53 -15.42 5.27
N ARG A 54 -0.37 -14.98 5.69
CA ARG A 54 0.01 -14.96 7.10
C ARG A 54 -0.98 -14.17 7.97
N TRP A 55 -1.49 -13.04 7.46
CA TRP A 55 -2.47 -12.22 8.16
C TRP A 55 -3.78 -12.98 8.41
N ILE A 56 -4.23 -13.76 7.42
CA ILE A 56 -5.42 -14.62 7.53
C ILE A 56 -5.17 -15.79 8.48
N GLU A 57 -3.99 -16.43 8.43
CA GLU A 57 -3.61 -17.52 9.33
C GLU A 57 -3.65 -17.10 10.81
N GLU A 58 -3.35 -15.83 11.10
CA GLU A 58 -3.49 -15.21 12.42
C GLU A 58 -4.96 -14.89 12.80
N GLY A 59 -5.93 -15.34 12.00
CA GLY A 59 -7.37 -15.13 12.24
C GLY A 59 -7.84 -13.68 11.99
N ARG A 60 -7.13 -12.91 11.20
CA ARG A 60 -7.39 -11.48 10.96
C ARG A 60 -8.13 -11.25 9.65
N LYS A 61 -8.83 -10.13 9.59
CA LYS A 61 -9.60 -9.72 8.41
C LYS A 61 -8.74 -8.95 7.42
N VAL A 62 -8.83 -9.35 6.16
CA VAL A 62 -8.16 -8.68 5.03
C VAL A 62 -9.20 -7.93 4.23
N ILE A 63 -8.89 -6.69 3.90
CA ILE A 63 -9.68 -5.88 2.98
C ILE A 63 -8.88 -5.71 1.69
N LEU A 64 -9.51 -5.95 0.56
CA LEU A 64 -8.95 -5.70 -0.77
C LEU A 64 -9.90 -4.84 -1.61
N PRO A 65 -9.36 -4.00 -2.49
CA PRO A 65 -10.17 -3.25 -3.42
C PRO A 65 -10.66 -4.16 -4.56
N ARG A 66 -11.87 -3.90 -5.04
CA ARG A 66 -12.45 -4.48 -6.25
C ARG A 66 -12.98 -3.37 -7.15
N VAL A 67 -12.74 -3.48 -8.44
CA VAL A 67 -13.27 -2.54 -9.42
C VAL A 67 -14.66 -3.00 -9.87
N GLU A 68 -15.67 -2.14 -9.71
CA GLU A 68 -17.04 -2.35 -10.19
C GLU A 68 -17.43 -1.20 -11.13
N GLY A 69 -17.34 -1.43 -12.44
CA GLY A 69 -17.54 -0.36 -13.42
C GLY A 69 -16.51 0.76 -13.25
N GLU A 70 -16.96 1.96 -12.94
CA GLU A 70 -16.10 3.12 -12.64
C GLU A 70 -15.79 3.28 -11.16
N ALA A 71 -16.50 2.53 -10.30
CA ALA A 71 -16.33 2.58 -8.84
C ALA A 71 -15.26 1.58 -8.37
N MET A 72 -14.66 1.92 -7.24
CA MET A 72 -13.83 1.00 -6.46
C MET A 72 -14.52 0.77 -5.13
N ILE A 73 -14.78 -0.48 -4.82
CA ILE A 73 -15.35 -0.88 -3.53
C ILE A 73 -14.33 -1.66 -2.73
N LEU A 74 -14.51 -1.71 -1.43
CA LEU A 74 -13.72 -2.53 -0.53
C LEU A 74 -14.50 -3.80 -0.18
N ALA A 75 -13.84 -4.95 -0.23
CA ALA A 75 -14.43 -6.21 0.20
C ALA A 75 -13.50 -6.93 1.17
N GLU A 76 -14.11 -7.48 2.23
CA GLU A 76 -13.42 -8.32 3.20
C GLU A 76 -13.31 -9.73 2.65
N VAL A 77 -12.14 -10.35 2.77
CA VAL A 77 -11.85 -11.72 2.33
C VAL A 77 -11.30 -12.56 3.47
N ASP A 78 -11.66 -13.83 3.48
CA ASP A 78 -11.26 -14.82 4.48
C ASP A 78 -10.13 -15.73 3.99
N GLY A 79 -9.76 -15.63 2.71
CA GLY A 79 -8.69 -16.45 2.12
C GLY A 79 -8.48 -16.22 0.65
N LEU A 80 -7.41 -16.80 0.10
CA LEU A 80 -7.10 -16.72 -1.34
C LEU A 80 -8.20 -17.30 -2.24
N LYS A 81 -8.98 -18.26 -1.75
CA LYS A 81 -10.15 -18.83 -2.45
C LYS A 81 -11.22 -17.80 -2.79
N ASP A 82 -11.25 -16.69 -2.08
CA ASP A 82 -12.19 -15.59 -2.28
C ASP A 82 -11.72 -14.60 -3.36
N LEU A 83 -10.51 -14.82 -3.91
CA LEU A 83 -9.92 -13.99 -4.95
C LEU A 83 -10.09 -14.64 -6.33
N ALA A 84 -10.19 -13.80 -7.35
CA ALA A 84 -10.20 -14.18 -8.75
C ALA A 84 -9.46 -13.11 -9.58
N PRO A 85 -8.99 -13.45 -10.78
CA PRO A 85 -8.48 -12.45 -11.71
C PRO A 85 -9.55 -11.41 -12.03
N GLY A 86 -9.25 -10.15 -11.72
CA GLY A 86 -10.12 -9.00 -11.94
C GLY A 86 -9.51 -7.99 -12.91
N TYR A 87 -9.59 -6.70 -12.58
CA TYR A 87 -9.12 -5.61 -13.45
C TYR A 87 -7.64 -5.76 -13.78
N ARG A 88 -7.33 -5.77 -15.09
CA ARG A 88 -5.96 -5.96 -15.62
C ARG A 88 -5.26 -7.25 -15.17
N GLY A 89 -6.03 -8.29 -14.83
CA GLY A 89 -5.50 -9.58 -14.38
C GLY A 89 -4.94 -9.58 -12.95
N LEU A 90 -5.15 -8.51 -12.19
CA LEU A 90 -4.82 -8.47 -10.76
C LEU A 90 -5.83 -9.32 -9.99
N LEU A 91 -5.39 -9.89 -8.88
CA LEU A 91 -6.30 -10.61 -7.99
C LEU A 91 -7.21 -9.62 -7.26
N GLU A 92 -8.50 -9.84 -7.36
CA GLU A 92 -9.53 -9.04 -6.70
C GLU A 92 -10.52 -9.96 -5.95
N PRO A 93 -11.20 -9.46 -4.91
CA PRO A 93 -12.29 -10.18 -4.30
C PRO A 93 -13.36 -10.58 -5.33
N ARG A 94 -13.81 -11.83 -5.30
CA ARG A 94 -14.88 -12.33 -6.18
C ARG A 94 -16.16 -11.53 -5.96
N SER A 95 -16.97 -11.36 -7.01
CA SER A 95 -18.22 -10.58 -6.95
C SER A 95 -19.29 -11.18 -6.03
N ASP A 96 -19.23 -12.50 -5.82
CA ASP A 96 -20.09 -13.26 -4.90
C ASP A 96 -19.58 -13.25 -3.45
N ARG A 97 -18.46 -12.58 -3.18
CA ARG A 97 -17.81 -12.53 -1.88
C ARG A 97 -17.81 -11.09 -1.33
N GLY A 98 -18.27 -11.01 -0.10
CA GLY A 98 -18.17 -9.82 0.74
C GLY A 98 -19.24 -8.75 0.45
N GLN A 99 -19.90 -8.31 1.51
CA GLN A 99 -20.58 -7.01 1.51
C GLN A 99 -19.51 -5.92 1.50
N GLY A 100 -19.79 -4.81 0.84
CA GLY A 100 -18.89 -3.68 0.81
C GLY A 100 -18.48 -3.25 2.22
N VAL A 101 -17.19 -3.03 2.43
CA VAL A 101 -16.66 -2.51 3.69
C VAL A 101 -16.62 -0.98 3.58
N PRO A 102 -17.13 -0.24 4.58
CA PRO A 102 -16.99 1.21 4.59
C PRO A 102 -15.52 1.63 4.60
N TRP A 103 -15.18 2.67 3.84
CA TRP A 103 -13.82 3.20 3.77
C TRP A 103 -13.28 3.64 5.13
N GLU A 104 -14.16 4.16 5.99
CA GLU A 104 -13.85 4.61 7.35
C GLU A 104 -13.52 3.46 8.31
N ALA A 105 -13.84 2.23 7.93
CA ALA A 105 -13.52 1.04 8.72
C ALA A 105 -12.07 0.58 8.57
N VAL A 106 -11.33 1.12 7.59
CA VAL A 106 -9.91 0.82 7.38
C VAL A 106 -9.08 1.48 8.48
N GLU A 107 -8.29 0.69 9.19
CA GLU A 107 -7.39 1.15 10.25
C GLU A 107 -5.96 1.36 9.74
N VAL A 108 -5.52 0.48 8.82
CA VAL A 108 -4.24 0.58 8.13
C VAL A 108 -4.44 0.34 6.65
N ALA A 109 -3.85 1.16 5.79
CA ALA A 109 -3.83 0.97 4.35
C ALA A 109 -2.40 0.75 3.85
N LEU A 110 -2.15 -0.38 3.19
CA LEU A 110 -0.92 -0.63 2.46
C LEU A 110 -1.04 -0.03 1.07
N VAL A 111 -0.09 0.81 0.70
CA VAL A 111 -0.18 1.67 -0.49
C VAL A 111 0.96 1.36 -1.46
N PRO A 112 0.67 0.92 -2.70
CA PRO A 112 1.69 0.74 -3.73
C PRO A 112 2.03 2.08 -4.39
N GLY A 113 3.25 2.18 -4.95
CA GLY A 113 3.71 3.33 -5.71
C GLY A 113 4.78 3.00 -6.74
N LEU A 114 5.00 3.88 -7.69
CA LEU A 114 6.18 3.84 -8.56
C LEU A 114 7.39 4.44 -7.85
N ALA A 115 7.18 5.49 -7.07
CA ALA A 115 8.18 6.12 -6.22
C ALA A 115 7.49 6.77 -5.02
N PHE A 116 8.26 6.97 -3.97
CA PHE A 116 7.90 7.75 -2.78
C PHE A 116 9.01 8.73 -2.46
N ASP A 117 8.68 9.83 -1.81
CA ASP A 117 9.68 10.74 -1.29
C ASP A 117 9.70 10.77 0.25
N LEU A 118 10.65 11.50 0.80
CA LEU A 118 10.84 11.63 2.25
C LEU A 118 9.69 12.37 2.94
N GLY A 119 8.86 13.10 2.18
CA GLY A 119 7.64 13.73 2.66
C GLY A 119 6.41 12.85 2.64
N GLY A 120 6.56 11.58 2.19
CA GLY A 120 5.44 10.65 2.04
C GLY A 120 4.64 10.83 0.76
N ASN A 121 5.06 11.75 -0.13
CA ASN A 121 4.39 11.92 -1.41
C ASN A 121 4.62 10.69 -2.28
N ARG A 122 3.66 10.39 -3.14
CA ARG A 122 3.64 9.16 -3.92
C ARG A 122 3.45 9.43 -5.40
N LEU A 123 4.28 8.83 -6.23
CA LEU A 123 4.06 8.75 -7.67
C LEU A 123 3.28 7.48 -8.00
N GLY A 124 2.07 7.63 -8.50
CA GLY A 124 1.21 6.54 -8.98
C GLY A 124 1.45 6.21 -10.45
N ARG A 125 0.66 5.27 -10.98
CA ARG A 125 0.69 4.86 -12.40
C ARG A 125 -0.07 5.82 -13.34
N GLY A 126 -0.49 7.00 -12.87
CA GLY A 126 -1.19 8.03 -13.66
C GLY A 126 -2.71 7.87 -13.77
N GLY A 127 -3.30 6.83 -13.18
CA GLY A 127 -4.78 6.62 -13.21
C GLY A 127 -5.55 7.31 -12.08
N GLY A 128 -4.88 7.90 -11.09
CA GLY A 128 -5.49 8.57 -9.94
C GLY A 128 -6.40 7.68 -9.06
N HIS A 129 -6.39 6.35 -9.29
CA HIS A 129 -7.25 5.43 -8.52
C HIS A 129 -6.92 5.45 -7.03
N TYR A 130 -5.64 5.38 -6.68
CA TYR A 130 -5.22 5.39 -5.28
C TYR A 130 -5.43 6.72 -4.60
N ASP A 131 -5.28 7.85 -5.29
CA ASP A 131 -5.50 9.18 -4.69
C ASP A 131 -6.97 9.36 -4.32
N ARG A 132 -7.89 8.93 -5.21
CA ARG A 132 -9.32 8.88 -4.89
C ARG A 132 -9.63 7.92 -3.72
N THR A 133 -8.99 6.75 -3.72
CA THR A 133 -9.13 5.75 -2.67
C THR A 133 -8.66 6.28 -1.32
N LEU A 134 -7.45 6.84 -1.27
CA LEU A 134 -6.86 7.36 -0.04
C LEU A 134 -7.63 8.55 0.52
N ALA A 135 -8.26 9.35 -0.34
CA ALA A 135 -9.12 10.45 0.09
C ALA A 135 -10.42 9.97 0.78
N CYS A 136 -10.89 8.74 0.46
CA CYS A 136 -12.06 8.14 1.10
C CYS A 136 -11.72 7.46 2.44
N ILE A 137 -10.47 7.09 2.66
CA ILE A 137 -10.03 6.47 3.92
C ILE A 137 -10.03 7.53 5.02
N GLY A 138 -10.58 7.18 6.18
CA GLY A 138 -10.67 8.08 7.31
C GLY A 138 -9.31 8.66 7.74
N PRO A 139 -9.26 9.88 8.28
CA PRO A 139 -8.02 10.57 8.62
C PRO A 139 -7.21 9.89 9.74
N LYS A 140 -7.84 8.99 10.48
CA LYS A 140 -7.18 8.20 11.55
C LYS A 140 -6.49 6.94 11.04
N ALA A 141 -6.78 6.50 9.82
CA ALA A 141 -6.17 5.32 9.25
C ALA A 141 -4.70 5.59 8.90
N LEU A 142 -3.82 4.70 9.34
CA LEU A 142 -2.40 4.77 9.02
C LEU A 142 -2.17 4.31 7.57
N LYS A 143 -1.60 5.17 6.75
CA LYS A 143 -1.25 4.89 5.36
C LYS A 143 0.22 4.53 5.27
N ILE A 144 0.53 3.30 4.87
CA ILE A 144 1.90 2.78 4.79
C ILE A 144 2.26 2.51 3.33
N GLY A 145 3.17 3.30 2.78
CA GLY A 145 3.76 3.04 1.47
C GLY A 145 4.68 1.83 1.50
N LEU A 146 4.51 0.88 0.58
CA LEU A 146 5.44 -0.23 0.40
C LEU A 146 6.27 -0.02 -0.86
N ALA A 147 7.59 -0.02 -0.69
CA ALA A 147 8.53 0.26 -1.78
C ALA A 147 9.83 -0.50 -1.60
N PHE A 148 10.51 -0.80 -2.69
CA PHE A 148 11.93 -1.14 -2.63
C PHE A 148 12.75 0.13 -2.40
N ASP A 149 13.86 0.04 -1.70
CA ASP A 149 14.62 1.20 -1.26
C ASP A 149 15.03 2.14 -2.42
N PHE A 150 15.30 1.58 -3.61
CA PHE A 150 15.61 2.37 -4.81
C PHE A 150 14.40 3.19 -5.36
N GLN A 151 13.18 2.93 -4.88
CA GLN A 151 11.98 3.70 -5.24
C GLN A 151 11.81 4.94 -4.36
N VAL A 152 12.63 5.09 -3.32
CA VAL A 152 12.63 6.29 -2.49
C VAL A 152 13.52 7.34 -3.12
N VAL A 153 12.97 8.52 -3.33
CA VAL A 153 13.64 9.69 -3.91
C VAL A 153 13.57 10.88 -2.94
N ASP A 154 14.39 11.89 -3.16
CA ASP A 154 14.41 13.05 -2.26
C ASP A 154 13.10 13.83 -2.31
N GLN A 155 12.56 14.09 -3.51
CA GLN A 155 11.35 14.88 -3.70
C GLN A 155 10.61 14.45 -4.97
N LEU A 156 9.27 14.44 -4.88
CA LEU A 156 8.36 14.25 -6.00
C LEU A 156 7.55 15.53 -6.26
N PRO A 157 7.10 15.76 -7.51
CA PRO A 157 6.09 16.78 -7.77
C PRO A 157 4.79 16.42 -7.06
N VAL A 158 4.12 17.40 -6.46
CA VAL A 158 2.90 17.24 -5.66
C VAL A 158 1.78 18.08 -6.26
N GLU A 159 0.59 17.49 -6.39
CA GLU A 159 -0.64 18.20 -6.74
C GLU A 159 -1.52 18.38 -5.49
N ALA A 160 -2.41 19.38 -5.50
CA ALA A 160 -3.27 19.70 -4.35
C ALA A 160 -4.20 18.57 -3.89
N ARG A 161 -4.47 17.61 -4.77
CA ARG A 161 -5.34 16.44 -4.49
C ARG A 161 -4.57 15.19 -4.07
N ASP A 162 -3.25 15.24 -4.09
CA ASP A 162 -2.44 14.09 -3.71
C ASP A 162 -2.53 13.87 -2.20
N VAL A 163 -2.72 12.60 -1.83
CA VAL A 163 -2.78 12.20 -0.43
C VAL A 163 -1.47 11.50 -0.06
N PRO A 164 -0.63 12.10 0.79
CA PRO A 164 0.61 11.48 1.22
C PRO A 164 0.36 10.26 2.10
N VAL A 165 1.34 9.36 2.15
CA VAL A 165 1.38 8.29 3.15
C VAL A 165 2.04 8.79 4.44
N ASP A 166 1.72 8.14 5.57
CA ASP A 166 2.24 8.50 6.88
C ASP A 166 3.65 7.95 7.11
N CYS A 167 3.97 6.82 6.47
CA CYS A 167 5.32 6.28 6.43
C CYS A 167 5.55 5.41 5.17
N VAL A 168 6.83 5.20 4.82
CA VAL A 168 7.25 4.29 3.77
C VAL A 168 8.10 3.19 4.38
N VAL A 169 7.77 1.93 4.10
CA VAL A 169 8.53 0.76 4.54
C VAL A 169 9.25 0.14 3.35
N THR A 170 10.57 0.02 3.47
CA THR A 170 11.45 -0.63 2.49
C THR A 170 12.12 -1.87 3.08
N GLU A 171 12.85 -2.63 2.28
CA GLU A 171 13.65 -3.77 2.75
C GLU A 171 14.79 -3.37 3.69
N SER A 172 15.21 -2.09 3.68
CA SER A 172 16.33 -1.59 4.47
C SER A 172 15.93 -0.69 5.63
N ARG A 173 14.85 0.08 5.50
CA ARG A 173 14.48 1.12 6.48
C ARG A 173 12.97 1.41 6.50
N MET A 174 12.54 2.14 7.53
CA MET A 174 11.25 2.80 7.62
C MET A 174 11.48 4.31 7.62
N ILE A 175 10.68 5.03 6.86
CA ILE A 175 10.75 6.48 6.67
C ILE A 175 9.41 7.05 7.14
N GLU A 176 9.42 7.80 8.23
CA GLU A 176 8.24 8.54 8.70
C GLU A 176 8.09 9.83 7.89
N ALA A 177 6.91 10.04 7.30
CA ALA A 177 6.65 11.23 6.51
C ALA A 177 6.67 12.49 7.39
N GLY A 178 7.35 13.52 6.91
CA GLY A 178 7.39 14.84 7.58
C GLY A 178 8.45 15.03 8.65
N ARG A 179 9.19 14.01 9.08
CA ARG A 179 10.33 14.21 10.00
C ARG A 179 11.60 14.76 9.32
N GLY A 180 11.61 14.87 7.98
CA GLY A 180 12.71 15.46 7.20
C GLY A 180 12.54 16.93 6.86
N ARG A 181 11.48 17.60 7.30
CA ARG A 181 11.31 19.03 7.12
C ARG A 181 11.84 19.77 8.34
N GLU A 182 13.15 19.97 8.41
CA GLU A 182 13.66 21.16 9.10
C GLU A 182 13.07 22.39 8.36
N ALA A 183 12.32 23.21 9.07
CA ALA A 183 11.86 24.49 8.56
C ALA A 183 13.10 25.28 8.11
N PRO A 184 13.08 25.93 6.94
CA PRO A 184 14.18 26.82 6.55
C PRO A 184 14.38 27.88 7.66
N PRO A 185 15.63 28.25 7.98
CA PRO A 185 15.88 29.28 8.97
C PRO A 185 15.09 30.52 8.58
N GLN A 186 14.30 31.05 9.49
CA GLN A 186 13.67 32.35 9.32
C GLN A 186 14.79 33.38 9.44
N ASP A 187 15.23 33.93 8.32
CA ASP A 187 16.12 35.10 8.28
C ASP A 187 15.38 36.24 8.98
N SER A 188 16.02 36.70 10.06
CA SER A 188 15.64 37.88 10.85
C SER A 188 16.18 39.15 10.20
#